data_643bd16593b22546520f21deedfde43a
#
_entry.id   643bd16593b22546520f21deedfde43a
#
_cell.length_a   1.000
_cell.length_b   1.000
_cell.length_c   1.000
_cell.angle_alpha   90.00
_cell.angle_beta   90.00
_cell.angle_gamma   90.00
#
_symmetry.space_group_name_H-M   'P 1'
#
loop_
_entity.id
_entity.type
_entity.pdbx_description
1 polymer ?
#
loop_
_entity_poly.entity_id
_entity_poly.type
_entity_poly.pdbx_seq_one_letter_code
_entity_poly.pdbx_strand_id
1 'polypeptide(L)'
;QMEQPMRCKTLTAIYKNEINTLKKLYEIDFLIHKSVRIHIEQFTVRKIEIDFTSEQLVDDLIAVLTKVERLLMLFDGYFMNLISIEFQDSAGCVPPNLKECAEHFMRRRLAYFHSNKILFSSNYLLDFSKVLTPALYEKWKGILEDLDVAHQVYLYSLCDTNQPVDLSCAFLIELAE
;
A
#
# COMPACT_ATOMS: atom_id res chain seq x y z
N GLN A 1 30.51 12.06 -4.15
CA GLN A 1 29.96 11.17 -5.21
C GLN A 1 28.45 11.32 -5.13
N MET A 2 27.82 11.86 -6.18
CA MET A 2 26.37 11.80 -6.30
C MET A 2 26.01 10.32 -6.50
N GLU A 3 25.30 9.75 -5.53
CA GLU A 3 24.76 8.40 -5.69
C GLU A 3 23.85 8.40 -6.93
N GLN A 4 24.10 7.48 -7.84
CA GLN A 4 23.23 7.33 -8.99
C GLN A 4 21.84 6.93 -8.49
N PRO A 5 20.77 7.55 -9.00
CA PRO A 5 19.42 7.23 -8.57
C PRO A 5 19.12 5.76 -8.88
N MET A 6 18.68 5.05 -7.87
CA MET A 6 18.33 3.63 -7.99
C MET A 6 17.11 3.44 -8.88
N ARG A 7 17.23 2.50 -9.82
CA ARG A 7 16.17 2.16 -10.76
C ARG A 7 15.77 0.71 -10.64
N CYS A 8 14.50 0.43 -10.82
CA CYS A 8 13.96 -0.91 -10.88
C CYS A 8 12.77 -0.96 -11.85
N LYS A 9 12.37 -2.15 -12.24
CA LYS A 9 11.23 -2.36 -13.12
C LYS A 9 10.00 -2.83 -12.36
N THR A 10 10.19 -3.73 -11.41
CA THR A 10 9.10 -4.35 -10.65
C THR A 10 9.29 -4.16 -9.17
N LEU A 11 8.17 -3.90 -8.47
CA LEU A 11 8.07 -3.87 -7.02
C LEU A 11 7.04 -4.91 -6.60
N THR A 12 7.40 -5.75 -5.65
CA THR A 12 6.49 -6.72 -5.01
C THR A 12 6.41 -6.43 -3.53
N ALA A 13 5.20 -6.19 -3.02
CA ALA A 13 4.92 -5.95 -1.62
C ALA A 13 4.00 -7.03 -1.06
N ILE A 14 4.34 -7.60 0.09
CA ILE A 14 3.57 -8.65 0.76
C ILE A 14 3.09 -8.15 2.11
N TYR A 15 1.80 -8.28 2.36
CA TYR A 15 1.12 -7.82 3.56
C TYR A 15 0.57 -9.01 4.34
N LYS A 16 0.58 -8.87 5.66
CA LYS A 16 -0.11 -9.80 6.54
C LYS A 16 -1.61 -9.75 6.26
N ASN A 17 -2.20 -10.90 6.03
CA ASN A 17 -3.65 -10.99 5.97
C ASN A 17 -4.17 -11.14 7.41
N GLU A 18 -4.68 -10.06 7.96
CA GLU A 18 -5.20 -10.02 9.33
C GLU A 18 -6.67 -10.43 9.42
N ILE A 19 -7.31 -10.59 8.29
CA ILE A 19 -8.71 -11.03 8.22
C ILE A 19 -8.71 -12.55 8.29
N ASN A 20 -8.95 -13.07 9.48
CA ASN A 20 -9.04 -14.50 9.76
C ASN A 20 -10.38 -15.10 9.26
N THR A 21 -10.82 -14.69 8.10
CA THR A 21 -12.00 -15.23 7.45
C THR A 21 -11.64 -15.85 6.12
N LEU A 22 -11.87 -17.10 6.06
CA LEU A 22 -11.98 -18.09 5.01
C LEU A 22 -12.42 -17.61 3.61
N LYS A 23 -12.44 -16.31 3.21
CA LYS A 23 -13.46 -16.10 2.21
C LYS A 23 -13.31 -15.11 1.11
N LYS A 24 -12.26 -14.46 0.85
CA LYS A 24 -12.16 -13.93 -0.50
C LYS A 24 -10.76 -14.06 -1.04
N LEU A 25 -10.53 -15.17 -1.66
CA LEU A 25 -9.48 -15.31 -2.63
C LEU A 25 -9.89 -14.43 -3.82
N TYR A 26 -9.10 -13.43 -4.13
CA TYR A 26 -9.31 -12.62 -5.32
C TYR A 26 -7.97 -12.23 -5.95
N GLU A 27 -8.07 -12.01 -7.22
CA GLU A 27 -6.99 -11.54 -8.06
C GLU A 27 -7.52 -10.39 -8.89
N ILE A 28 -6.80 -9.28 -8.89
CA ILE A 28 -7.12 -8.10 -9.68
C ILE A 28 -5.89 -7.71 -10.47
N ASP A 29 -6.10 -7.47 -11.74
CA ASP A 29 -5.05 -7.06 -12.67
C ASP A 29 -5.56 -5.90 -13.53
N PHE A 30 -4.85 -4.77 -13.52
CA PHE A 30 -5.19 -3.64 -14.36
C PHE A 30 -3.98 -2.80 -14.77
N LEU A 31 -4.13 -2.10 -15.88
CA LEU A 31 -3.11 -1.22 -16.45
C LEU A 31 -3.49 0.25 -16.24
N ILE A 32 -2.50 1.04 -15.79
CA ILE A 32 -2.59 2.50 -15.71
C ILE A 32 -1.76 3.07 -16.86
N HIS A 33 -2.38 3.91 -17.70
CA HIS A 33 -1.74 4.59 -18.84
C HIS A 33 -0.93 3.67 -19.76
N LYS A 34 -1.27 2.38 -19.82
CA LYS A 34 -0.55 1.34 -20.59
C LYS A 34 0.93 1.14 -20.21
N SER A 35 1.40 1.76 -19.15
CA SER A 35 2.80 1.75 -18.72
C SER A 35 3.05 1.12 -17.36
N VAL A 36 2.01 1.02 -16.54
CA VAL A 36 2.09 0.45 -15.19
C VAL A 36 1.04 -0.62 -15.04
N ARG A 37 1.46 -1.84 -14.79
CA ARG A 37 0.59 -2.94 -14.39
C ARG A 37 0.53 -3.02 -12.89
N ILE A 38 -0.66 -3.09 -12.33
CA ILE A 38 -0.88 -3.35 -10.91
C ILE A 38 -1.61 -4.69 -10.82
N HIS A 39 -1.00 -5.62 -10.10
CA HIS A 39 -1.54 -6.94 -9.84
C HIS A 39 -1.68 -7.14 -8.34
N ILE A 40 -2.88 -7.50 -7.89
CA ILE A 40 -3.19 -7.71 -6.48
C ILE A 40 -3.75 -9.11 -6.32
N GLU A 41 -3.08 -9.91 -5.51
CA GLU A 41 -3.54 -11.25 -5.11
C GLU A 41 -3.85 -11.24 -3.61
N GLN A 42 -4.92 -11.88 -3.22
CA GLN A 42 -5.23 -12.14 -1.83
C GLN A 42 -5.58 -13.60 -1.63
N PHE A 43 -4.69 -14.27 -0.88
CA PHE A 43 -4.83 -15.64 -0.42
C PHE A 43 -4.59 -15.68 1.10
N THR A 44 -3.59 -16.41 1.55
CA THR A 44 -3.13 -16.41 2.95
C THR A 44 -2.43 -15.10 3.32
N VAL A 45 -1.86 -14.42 2.33
CA VAL A 45 -1.28 -13.08 2.40
C VAL A 45 -1.87 -12.23 1.29
N ARG A 46 -1.77 -10.90 1.40
CA ARG A 46 -2.05 -10.00 0.29
C ARG A 46 -0.74 -9.66 -0.39
N LYS A 47 -0.66 -9.91 -1.68
CA LYS A 47 0.48 -9.53 -2.52
C LYS A 47 0.06 -8.41 -3.47
N ILE A 48 0.85 -7.36 -3.55
CA ILE A 48 0.71 -6.30 -4.55
C ILE A 48 1.97 -6.28 -5.38
N GLU A 49 1.83 -6.41 -6.68
CA GLU A 49 2.90 -6.32 -7.65
C GLU A 49 2.66 -5.13 -8.57
N ILE A 50 3.68 -4.30 -8.73
CA ILE A 50 3.68 -3.13 -9.60
C ILE A 50 4.79 -3.33 -10.62
N ASP A 51 4.43 -3.44 -11.88
CA ASP A 51 5.36 -3.67 -12.98
C ASP A 51 5.26 -2.54 -14.00
N PHE A 52 6.38 -1.88 -14.25
CA PHE A 52 6.50 -0.83 -15.27
C PHE A 52 7.00 -1.42 -16.59
N THR A 53 6.64 -0.83 -17.69
CA THR A 53 7.13 -1.25 -19.02
C THR A 53 8.64 -1.07 -19.18
N SER A 54 9.23 -0.12 -18.44
CA SER A 54 10.66 0.18 -18.41
C SER A 54 11.10 0.53 -16.99
N GLU A 55 12.39 0.45 -16.72
CA GLU A 55 12.93 0.83 -15.41
C GLU A 55 12.64 2.29 -15.06
N GLN A 56 12.16 2.48 -13.85
CA GLN A 56 11.86 3.78 -13.25
C GLN A 56 12.64 3.94 -11.95
N LEU A 57 12.58 5.12 -11.37
CA LEU A 57 13.14 5.35 -10.05
C LEU A 57 12.39 4.49 -9.02
N VAL A 58 13.10 3.97 -8.04
CA VAL A 58 12.49 3.22 -6.92
C VAL A 58 11.40 4.05 -6.25
N ASP A 59 11.60 5.35 -6.09
CA ASP A 59 10.62 6.26 -5.49
C ASP A 59 9.32 6.34 -6.29
N ASP A 60 9.36 6.23 -7.63
CA ASP A 60 8.16 6.21 -8.47
C ASP A 60 7.31 4.97 -8.20
N LEU A 61 7.96 3.80 -8.04
CA LEU A 61 7.26 2.56 -7.70
C LEU A 61 6.66 2.63 -6.29
N ILE A 62 7.41 3.17 -5.33
CA ILE A 62 6.93 3.38 -3.96
C ILE A 62 5.75 4.35 -3.95
N ALA A 63 5.77 5.41 -4.74
CA ALA A 63 4.66 6.36 -4.84
C ALA A 63 3.38 5.68 -5.36
N VAL A 64 3.48 4.83 -6.38
CA VAL A 64 2.34 4.05 -6.87
C VAL A 64 1.85 3.08 -5.80
N LEU A 65 2.76 2.34 -5.14
CA LEU A 65 2.41 1.43 -4.04
C LEU A 65 1.64 2.17 -2.94
N THR A 66 2.15 3.32 -2.50
CA THR A 66 1.52 4.11 -1.44
C THR A 66 0.09 4.51 -1.81
N LYS A 67 -0.16 4.91 -3.05
CA LYS A 67 -1.51 5.26 -3.51
C LYS A 67 -2.46 4.06 -3.52
N VAL A 68 -1.97 2.90 -3.97
CA VAL A 68 -2.74 1.64 -3.95
C VAL A 68 -3.03 1.21 -2.52
N GLU A 69 -2.03 1.21 -1.64
CA GLU A 69 -2.20 0.88 -0.22
C GLU A 69 -3.26 1.73 0.45
N ARG A 70 -3.16 3.04 0.27
CA ARG A 70 -4.10 4.00 0.87
C ARG A 70 -5.52 3.75 0.41
N LEU A 71 -5.71 3.45 -0.87
CA LEU A 71 -7.02 3.10 -1.42
C LEU A 71 -7.56 1.81 -0.82
N LEU A 72 -6.72 0.78 -0.73
CA LEU A 72 -7.12 -0.50 -0.13
C LEU A 72 -7.45 -0.37 1.36
N MET A 73 -6.67 0.40 2.12
CA MET A 73 -6.96 0.68 3.53
C MET A 73 -8.30 1.41 3.71
N LEU A 74 -8.65 2.29 2.78
CA LEU A 74 -9.96 2.96 2.79
C LEU A 74 -11.10 1.96 2.56
N PHE A 75 -10.95 1.02 1.63
CA PHE A 75 -11.94 -0.01 1.38
C PHE A 75 -12.06 -1.03 2.52
N ASP A 76 -10.94 -1.42 3.08
CA ASP A 76 -10.87 -2.41 4.15
C ASP A 76 -11.29 -1.84 5.50
N GLY A 77 -11.01 -0.55 5.75
CA GLY A 77 -11.23 0.09 7.04
C GLY A 77 -10.20 -0.33 8.11
N TYR A 78 -9.05 -0.84 7.71
CA TYR A 78 -7.96 -1.20 8.63
C TYR A 78 -6.59 -0.95 8.01
N PHE A 79 -5.58 -0.83 8.87
CA PHE A 79 -4.19 -0.62 8.46
C PHE A 79 -3.56 -1.92 7.94
N MET A 80 -2.92 -1.84 6.77
CA MET A 80 -2.23 -2.98 6.16
C MET A 80 -0.79 -3.08 6.66
N ASN A 81 -0.45 -4.19 7.31
CA ASN A 81 0.90 -4.45 7.80
C ASN A 81 1.77 -5.10 6.72
N LEU A 82 2.78 -4.35 6.27
CA LEU A 82 3.75 -4.83 5.29
C LEU A 82 4.71 -5.84 5.94
N ILE A 83 4.82 -7.04 5.36
CA ILE A 83 5.73 -8.10 5.79
C ILE A 83 7.06 -7.98 5.08
N SER A 84 7.03 -7.77 3.76
CA SER A 84 8.23 -7.68 2.92
C SER A 84 7.98 -6.82 1.70
N ILE A 85 9.05 -6.25 1.18
CA ILE A 85 9.09 -5.56 -0.10
C ILE A 85 10.32 -6.01 -0.87
N GLU A 86 10.20 -6.14 -2.18
CA GLU A 86 11.27 -6.52 -3.09
C GLU A 86 11.23 -5.65 -4.33
N PHE A 87 12.39 -5.23 -4.79
CA PHE A 87 12.57 -4.50 -6.04
C PHE A 87 13.39 -5.34 -7.01
N GLN A 88 12.95 -5.44 -8.24
CA GLN A 88 13.64 -6.20 -9.30
C GLN A 88 13.99 -5.29 -10.47
N ASP A 89 15.13 -5.57 -11.10
CA ASP A 89 15.58 -4.93 -12.33
C ASP A 89 14.84 -5.47 -13.56
N SER A 90 15.23 -5.03 -14.76
CA SER A 90 14.64 -5.49 -16.02
C SER A 90 14.89 -6.96 -16.33
N ALA A 91 15.91 -7.57 -15.72
CA ALA A 91 16.23 -8.99 -15.87
C ALA A 91 15.47 -9.86 -14.85
N GLY A 92 14.66 -9.25 -13.96
CA GLY A 92 13.98 -9.94 -12.87
C GLY A 92 14.93 -10.34 -11.73
N CYS A 93 16.11 -9.69 -11.65
CA CYS A 93 17.08 -9.92 -10.59
C CYS A 93 16.89 -8.91 -9.45
N VAL A 94 17.39 -9.27 -8.27
CA VAL A 94 17.47 -8.41 -7.09
C VAL A 94 18.93 -8.06 -6.80
N PRO A 95 19.47 -7.01 -7.42
CA PRO A 95 20.85 -6.59 -7.16
C PRO A 95 21.02 -6.16 -5.69
N PRO A 96 22.26 -6.22 -5.14
CA PRO A 96 22.53 -5.90 -3.74
C PRO A 96 22.05 -4.50 -3.32
N ASN A 97 22.19 -3.50 -4.16
CA ASN A 97 21.72 -2.13 -3.91
C ASN A 97 20.19 -2.03 -3.78
N LEU A 98 19.43 -2.76 -4.59
CA LEU A 98 17.97 -2.82 -4.49
C LEU A 98 17.52 -3.58 -3.24
N LYS A 99 18.26 -4.63 -2.87
CA LYS A 99 18.02 -5.36 -1.62
C LYS A 99 18.23 -4.46 -0.40
N GLU A 100 19.33 -3.71 -0.36
CA GLU A 100 19.62 -2.77 0.71
C GLU A 100 18.55 -1.66 0.81
N CYS A 101 18.08 -1.16 -0.34
CA CYS A 101 16.99 -0.20 -0.41
C CYS A 101 15.69 -0.76 0.19
N ALA A 102 15.34 -2.00 -0.15
CA ALA A 102 14.16 -2.66 0.41
C ALA A 102 14.27 -2.83 1.93
N GLU A 103 15.42 -3.25 2.44
CA GLU A 103 15.67 -3.38 3.88
C GLU A 103 15.59 -2.03 4.61
N HIS A 104 16.12 -0.97 4.00
CA HIS A 104 16.03 0.39 4.57
C HIS A 104 14.59 0.89 4.61
N PHE A 105 13.84 0.70 3.52
CA PHE A 105 12.43 1.05 3.46
C PHE A 105 11.61 0.31 4.53
N MET A 106 11.82 -1.00 4.69
CA MET A 106 11.14 -1.80 5.71
C MET A 106 11.44 -1.32 7.13
N ARG A 107 12.70 -1.04 7.44
CA ARG A 107 13.10 -0.53 8.78
C ARG A 107 12.40 0.78 9.10
N ARG A 108 12.36 1.71 8.17
CA ARG A 108 11.68 3.00 8.36
C ARG A 108 10.18 2.81 8.55
N ARG A 109 9.57 2.00 7.70
CA ARG A 109 8.12 1.77 7.76
C ARG A 109 7.68 1.13 9.08
N LEU A 110 8.36 0.08 9.53
CA LEU A 110 8.06 -0.59 10.79
C LEU A 110 8.26 0.31 12.02
N ALA A 111 9.17 1.29 11.93
CA ALA A 111 9.36 2.26 13.01
C ALA A 111 8.20 3.25 13.17
N TYR A 112 7.49 3.56 12.08
CA TYR A 112 6.45 4.60 12.07
C TYR A 112 5.04 4.09 11.80
N PHE A 113 4.90 2.99 11.05
CA PHE A 113 3.61 2.49 10.59
C PHE A 113 3.47 1.01 10.91
N HIS A 114 2.90 0.74 12.06
CA HIS A 114 2.60 -0.62 12.50
C HIS A 114 1.25 -0.64 13.22
N SER A 115 0.47 -1.69 12.99
CA SER A 115 -0.75 -1.95 13.74
C SER A 115 -0.73 -3.36 14.30
N ASN A 116 -1.03 -3.48 15.59
CA ASN A 116 -1.22 -4.77 16.26
C ASN A 116 -2.70 -5.17 16.33
N LYS A 117 -3.60 -4.36 15.78
CA LYS A 117 -5.04 -4.65 15.80
C LYS A 117 -5.31 -5.92 15.01
N ILE A 118 -5.90 -6.89 15.68
CA ILE A 118 -6.43 -8.10 15.07
C ILE A 118 -7.92 -7.84 14.84
N LEU A 119 -8.34 -7.86 13.58
CA LEU A 119 -9.74 -7.73 13.24
C LEU A 119 -10.40 -9.10 13.26
N PHE A 120 -11.35 -9.27 14.16
CA PHE A 120 -12.17 -10.49 14.23
C PHE A 120 -13.36 -10.50 13.27
N SER A 121 -13.62 -9.40 12.60
CA SER A 121 -14.76 -9.22 11.71
C SER A 121 -14.33 -9.28 10.24
N SER A 122 -15.08 -10.04 9.47
CA SER A 122 -14.88 -10.24 8.04
C SER A 122 -15.52 -9.17 7.15
N ASN A 123 -16.00 -8.10 7.74
CA ASN A 123 -16.73 -7.10 7.00
C ASN A 123 -15.78 -6.02 6.49
N TYR A 124 -15.39 -6.15 5.23
CA TYR A 124 -14.86 -5.02 4.49
C TYR A 124 -15.91 -3.91 4.42
N LEU A 125 -15.50 -2.68 4.48
CA LEU A 125 -16.39 -1.57 4.20
C LEU A 125 -16.89 -1.66 2.76
N LEU A 126 -16.00 -1.99 1.84
CA LEU A 126 -16.31 -2.19 0.41
C LEU A 126 -15.53 -3.37 -0.15
N ASP A 127 -16.16 -4.11 -1.06
CA ASP A 127 -15.51 -5.18 -1.82
C ASP A 127 -14.74 -4.58 -3.01
N PHE A 128 -13.46 -4.28 -2.80
CA PHE A 128 -12.66 -3.63 -3.83
C PHE A 128 -12.46 -4.50 -5.08
N SER A 129 -12.59 -5.83 -4.98
CA SER A 129 -12.50 -6.72 -6.15
C SER A 129 -13.54 -6.40 -7.23
N LYS A 130 -14.64 -5.77 -6.82
CA LYS A 130 -15.73 -5.38 -7.71
C LYS A 130 -15.68 -3.93 -8.19
N VAL A 131 -14.98 -3.07 -7.44
CA VAL A 131 -15.03 -1.64 -7.68
C VAL A 131 -13.71 -1.06 -8.14
N LEU A 132 -12.59 -1.74 -7.87
CA LEU A 132 -11.27 -1.25 -8.25
C LEU A 132 -11.07 -1.38 -9.77
N THR A 133 -11.06 -0.23 -10.43
CA THR A 133 -10.85 -0.09 -11.87
C THR A 133 -9.78 0.97 -12.13
N PRO A 134 -9.16 1.01 -13.32
CA PRO A 134 -8.24 2.08 -13.67
C PRO A 134 -8.85 3.47 -13.52
N ALA A 135 -10.13 3.63 -13.89
CA ALA A 135 -10.85 4.90 -13.77
C ALA A 135 -11.03 5.32 -12.31
N LEU A 136 -11.33 4.38 -11.41
CA LEU A 136 -11.41 4.67 -9.98
C LEU A 136 -10.05 5.05 -9.40
N TYR A 137 -9.00 4.33 -9.79
CA TYR A 137 -7.64 4.64 -9.36
C TYR A 137 -7.21 6.07 -9.77
N GLU A 138 -7.51 6.48 -11.00
CA GLU A 138 -7.18 7.84 -11.47
C GLU A 138 -7.96 8.92 -10.71
N LYS A 139 -9.24 8.69 -10.44
CA LYS A 139 -10.02 9.61 -9.59
C LYS A 139 -9.44 9.69 -8.17
N TRP A 140 -9.08 8.55 -7.61
CA TRP A 140 -8.47 8.48 -6.29
C TRP A 140 -7.13 9.23 -6.22
N LYS A 141 -6.32 9.13 -7.26
CA LYS A 141 -5.06 9.86 -7.36
C LYS A 141 -5.28 11.37 -7.26
N GLY A 142 -6.29 11.92 -7.95
CA GLY A 142 -6.63 13.34 -7.85
C GLY A 142 -7.13 13.72 -6.44
N ILE A 143 -7.99 12.90 -5.83
CA ILE A 143 -8.48 13.13 -4.47
C ILE A 143 -7.32 13.12 -3.45
N LEU A 144 -6.35 12.21 -3.60
CA LEU A 144 -5.19 12.16 -2.72
C LEU A 144 -4.33 13.43 -2.76
N GLU A 145 -4.22 14.07 -3.92
CA GLU A 145 -3.47 15.32 -4.07
C GLU A 145 -4.13 16.44 -3.27
N ASP A 146 -5.47 16.48 -3.24
CA ASP A 146 -6.25 17.51 -2.54
C ASP A 146 -6.41 17.22 -1.03
N LEU A 147 -6.50 15.96 -0.65
CA LEU A 147 -6.83 15.52 0.72
C LEU A 147 -5.68 14.77 1.40
N ASP A 148 -4.42 14.99 1.01
CA ASP A 148 -3.29 14.21 1.52
C ASP A 148 -3.17 14.27 3.05
N VAL A 149 -3.32 15.45 3.64
CA VAL A 149 -3.24 15.64 5.10
C VAL A 149 -4.37 14.92 5.82
N ALA A 150 -5.60 15.08 5.34
CA ALA A 150 -6.78 14.42 5.91
C ALA A 150 -6.63 12.89 5.86
N HIS A 151 -6.14 12.39 4.75
CA HIS A 151 -5.92 10.96 4.58
C HIS A 151 -4.78 10.43 5.46
N GLN A 152 -3.71 11.18 5.66
CA GLN A 152 -2.65 10.82 6.61
C GLN A 152 -3.19 10.73 8.05
N VAL A 153 -3.99 11.70 8.49
CA VAL A 153 -4.63 11.67 9.81
C VAL A 153 -5.53 10.44 9.96
N TYR A 154 -6.31 10.12 8.92
CA TYR A 154 -7.11 8.88 8.91
C TYR A 154 -6.25 7.63 9.06
N LEU A 155 -5.14 7.51 8.32
CA LEU A 155 -4.23 6.37 8.42
C LEU A 155 -3.60 6.25 9.81
N TYR A 156 -3.20 7.38 10.42
CA TYR A 156 -2.71 7.38 11.79
C TYR A 156 -3.76 6.88 12.79
N SER A 157 -5.04 7.18 12.57
CA SER A 157 -6.12 6.67 13.42
C SER A 157 -6.32 5.16 13.32
N LEU A 158 -5.93 4.55 12.21
CA LEU A 158 -5.98 3.10 12.00
C LEU A 158 -4.75 2.37 12.58
N CYS A 159 -3.64 3.08 12.76
CA CYS A 159 -2.45 2.51 13.40
C CYS A 159 -2.71 2.28 14.88
N ASP A 160 -2.21 1.15 15.39
CA ASP A 160 -2.16 0.91 16.83
C ASP A 160 -0.96 1.63 17.42
N THR A 161 -1.01 2.94 17.39
CA THR A 161 -0.16 3.73 18.25
C THR A 161 -0.79 3.68 19.64
N ASN A 162 -0.02 3.65 20.71
CA ASN A 162 -0.52 3.75 22.09
C ASN A 162 -1.19 5.12 22.35
N GLN A 163 -1.94 5.60 21.38
CA GLN A 163 -2.69 6.84 21.47
C GLN A 163 -3.97 6.59 22.25
N PRO A 164 -4.32 7.49 23.17
CA PRO A 164 -5.61 7.46 23.83
C PRO A 164 -6.73 7.43 22.79
N VAL A 165 -7.76 6.63 23.06
CA VAL A 165 -8.96 6.52 22.19
C VAL A 165 -9.55 7.90 21.87
N ASP A 166 -9.49 8.81 22.83
CA ASP A 166 -9.96 10.20 22.71
C ASP A 166 -9.24 10.97 21.61
N LEU A 167 -7.92 10.75 21.44
CA LEU A 167 -7.15 11.43 20.41
C LEU A 167 -7.51 10.89 19.01
N SER A 168 -7.70 9.58 18.88
CA SER A 168 -8.16 8.97 17.62
C SER A 168 -9.56 9.46 17.24
N CYS A 169 -10.46 9.61 18.22
CA CYS A 169 -11.78 10.16 18.00
C CYS A 169 -11.72 11.65 17.61
N ALA A 170 -10.86 12.44 18.25
CA ALA A 170 -10.67 13.85 17.92
C ALA A 170 -10.20 14.02 16.47
N PHE A 171 -9.24 13.21 16.02
CA PHE A 171 -8.79 13.23 14.63
C PHE A 171 -9.89 12.88 13.63
N LEU A 172 -10.76 11.92 13.96
CA LEU A 172 -11.89 11.57 13.09
C LEU A 172 -12.96 12.67 13.03
N ILE A 173 -13.17 13.40 14.11
CA ILE A 173 -14.10 14.55 14.17
C ILE A 173 -13.55 15.70 13.33
N GLU A 174 -12.29 16.05 13.48
CA GLU A 174 -11.62 17.09 12.67
C GLU A 174 -11.65 16.78 11.15
N LEU A 175 -11.69 15.51 10.79
CA LEU A 175 -11.81 15.10 9.38
C LEU A 175 -13.24 15.21 8.83
N ALA A 176 -14.25 15.28 9.71
CA ALA A 176 -15.66 15.33 9.33
C ALA A 176 -16.19 16.78 9.17
N GLU A 177 -15.44 17.77 9.64
CA GLU A 177 -15.71 19.20 9.48
C GLU A 177 -15.04 19.77 8.23
#